data_709f687430b85a7967768ea7927b2a95
#
_entry.id   709f687430b85a7967768ea7927b2a95
#
_cell.length_a   1.000
_cell.length_b   1.000
_cell.length_c   1.000
_cell.angle_alpha   90.00
_cell.angle_beta   90.00
_cell.angle_gamma   90.00
#
_symmetry.space_group_name_H-M   'P 1'
#
loop_
_entity.id
_entity.type
_entity.pdbx_description
1 polymer ?
#
loop_
_entity_poly.entity_id
_entity_poly.type
_entity_poly.pdbx_seq_one_letter_code
_entity_poly.pdbx_strand_id
1 'polypeptide(L)'
;MIYAFDTYYYDNFAKTVCIAFENWNSEKETAVYSEKIPITADYESGAFYKRELPCILHLLKKMNLNEEDVIIVDGYVSLNSDGKLGLGGYLFKELYEKYPVIGIAKINFRKKISTE
;
A
#
# COMPACT_ATOMS: atom_id res chain seq x y z
N MET A 1 12.65 3.39 -9.51
CA MET A 1 11.40 2.62 -9.73
C MET A 1 10.28 3.10 -8.82
N ILE A 2 9.08 2.96 -9.30
CA ILE A 2 7.87 3.26 -8.54
C ILE A 2 7.15 1.93 -8.33
N TYR A 3 6.86 1.60 -7.08
CA TYR A 3 6.19 0.35 -6.72
C TYR A 3 4.82 0.66 -6.12
N ALA A 4 3.76 0.24 -6.81
CA ALA A 4 2.39 0.45 -6.37
C ALA A 4 1.79 -0.85 -5.83
N PHE A 5 1.34 -0.83 -4.58
CA PHE A 5 0.81 -2.00 -3.89
C PHE A 5 -0.70 -1.91 -3.74
N ASP A 6 -1.36 -3.04 -3.91
CA ASP A 6 -2.77 -3.18 -3.62
C ASP A 6 -3.02 -4.59 -3.10
N THR A 7 -3.99 -4.74 -2.20
CA THR A 7 -4.31 -6.02 -1.60
C THR A 7 -5.78 -6.35 -1.81
N TYR A 8 -6.05 -7.55 -2.28
CA TYR A 8 -7.40 -8.06 -2.49
C TYR A 8 -7.68 -9.14 -1.46
N TYR A 9 -8.87 -9.11 -0.86
CA TYR A 9 -9.26 -10.04 0.19
C TYR A 9 -10.29 -11.04 -0.33
N TYR A 10 -10.00 -12.31 -0.06
CA TYR A 10 -10.90 -13.43 -0.33
C TYR A 10 -11.31 -14.04 1.01
N ASP A 11 -12.12 -15.09 0.99
CA ASP A 11 -12.66 -15.65 2.22
C ASP A 11 -11.58 -16.09 3.23
N ASN A 12 -10.53 -16.72 2.75
CA ASN A 12 -9.51 -17.30 3.62
C ASN A 12 -8.08 -16.89 3.28
N PHE A 13 -7.89 -15.98 2.32
CA PHE A 13 -6.56 -15.51 1.99
C PHE A 13 -6.60 -14.08 1.46
N ALA A 14 -5.45 -13.43 1.46
CA ALA A 14 -5.26 -12.14 0.84
C ALA A 14 -4.24 -12.25 -0.28
N LYS A 15 -4.47 -11.54 -1.37
CA LYS A 15 -3.51 -11.46 -2.48
C LYS A 15 -2.99 -10.04 -2.58
N THR A 16 -1.69 -9.88 -2.39
CA THR A 16 -1.02 -8.59 -2.55
C THR A 16 -0.36 -8.54 -3.90
N VAL A 17 -0.60 -7.45 -4.62
CA VAL A 17 -0.03 -7.22 -5.95
C VAL A 17 0.80 -5.95 -5.89
N CYS A 18 1.98 -6.02 -6.46
CA CYS A 18 2.83 -4.86 -6.65
C CYS A 18 3.13 -4.68 -8.13
N ILE A 19 2.85 -3.50 -8.64
CA ILE A 19 3.14 -3.15 -10.02
C ILE A 19 4.32 -2.17 -10.01
N ALA A 20 5.37 -2.48 -10.77
CA ALA A 20 6.58 -1.68 -10.82
C ALA A 20 6.67 -0.89 -12.13
N PHE A 21 6.95 0.40 -12.02
CA PHE A 21 7.15 1.29 -13.16
C PHE A 21 8.52 1.94 -13.07
N GLU A 22 9.11 2.24 -14.23
CA GLU A 22 10.41 2.92 -14.26
C GLU A 22 10.31 4.37 -13.82
N ASN A 23 9.25 5.06 -14.23
CA ASN A 23 9.05 6.47 -13.89
C ASN A 23 7.56 6.84 -14.00
N TRP A 24 7.25 8.10 -13.67
CA TRP A 24 5.87 8.59 -13.63
C TRP A 24 5.20 8.70 -15.00
N ASN A 25 5.98 8.65 -16.07
CA ASN A 25 5.46 8.73 -17.45
C ASN A 25 5.34 7.35 -18.10
N SER A 26 5.65 6.30 -17.40
CA SER A 26 5.58 4.95 -17.96
C SER A 26 4.15 4.57 -18.31
N GLU A 27 3.95 4.08 -19.55
CA GLU A 27 2.64 3.63 -20.01
C GLU A 27 2.36 2.19 -19.63
N LYS A 28 3.42 1.41 -19.41
CA LYS A 28 3.32 0.00 -19.04
C LYS A 28 4.21 -0.29 -17.84
N GLU A 29 3.81 -1.26 -17.07
CA GLU A 29 4.61 -1.76 -15.96
C GLU A 29 5.87 -2.46 -16.48
N THR A 30 6.96 -2.32 -15.72
CA THR A 30 8.21 -3.03 -15.96
C THR A 30 8.13 -4.45 -15.41
N ALA A 31 7.45 -4.61 -14.28
CA ALA A 31 7.32 -5.91 -13.61
C ALA A 31 6.06 -5.93 -12.75
N VAL A 32 5.56 -7.13 -12.49
CA VAL A 32 4.44 -7.37 -11.59
C VAL A 32 4.86 -8.45 -10.60
N TYR A 33 4.67 -8.16 -9.32
CA TYR A 33 4.92 -9.10 -8.23
C TYR A 33 3.60 -9.39 -7.54
N SER A 34 3.38 -10.62 -7.13
CA SER A 34 2.18 -10.95 -6.38
C SER A 34 2.44 -12.07 -5.39
N GLU A 35 1.62 -12.11 -4.36
CA GLU A 35 1.74 -13.08 -3.29
C GLU A 35 0.39 -13.32 -2.65
N LYS A 36 0.12 -14.59 -2.32
CA LYS A 36 -1.06 -14.97 -1.55
C LYS A 36 -0.61 -15.37 -0.16
N ILE A 37 -1.28 -14.83 0.85
CA ILE A 37 -1.02 -15.24 2.23
C ILE A 37 -2.35 -15.54 2.93
N PRO A 38 -2.37 -16.50 3.88
CA PRO A 38 -3.58 -16.78 4.65
C PRO A 38 -3.97 -15.58 5.49
N ILE A 39 -5.27 -15.35 5.64
CA ILE A 39 -5.77 -14.30 6.52
C ILE A 39 -5.74 -14.86 7.94
N THR A 40 -4.94 -14.21 8.80
CA THR A 40 -4.76 -14.64 10.18
C THR A 40 -5.31 -13.67 11.21
N ALA A 41 -5.71 -12.48 10.77
CA ALA A 41 -6.23 -11.46 11.66
C ALA A 41 -7.61 -11.00 11.21
N ASP A 42 -8.52 -10.83 12.18
CA ASP A 42 -9.83 -10.29 11.89
C ASP A 42 -9.76 -8.80 11.61
N TYR A 43 -10.69 -8.32 10.81
CA TYR A 43 -10.79 -6.90 10.52
C TYR A 43 -11.31 -6.14 11.75
N GLU A 44 -10.58 -5.11 12.14
CA GLU A 44 -11.00 -4.19 13.19
C GLU A 44 -11.36 -2.85 12.55
N SER A 45 -12.54 -2.35 12.85
CA SER A 45 -12.97 -1.03 12.35
C SER A 45 -11.99 0.05 12.82
N GLY A 46 -11.52 0.87 11.89
CA GLY A 46 -10.56 1.93 12.18
C GLY A 46 -9.10 1.46 12.29
N ALA A 47 -8.86 0.17 12.15
CA ALA A 47 -7.51 -0.39 12.20
C ALA A 47 -7.18 -1.13 10.91
N PHE A 48 -7.54 -0.55 9.81
CA PHE A 48 -7.35 -1.07 8.46
C PHE A 48 -5.89 -1.46 8.17
N TYR A 49 -4.95 -0.64 8.64
CA TYR A 49 -3.53 -0.88 8.42
C TYR A 49 -3.05 -2.21 9.02
N LYS A 50 -3.67 -2.67 10.09
CA LYS A 50 -3.27 -3.92 10.76
C LYS A 50 -3.47 -5.13 9.87
N ARG A 51 -4.38 -5.04 8.93
CA ARG A 51 -4.69 -6.11 7.99
C ARG A 51 -3.78 -6.07 6.76
N GLU A 52 -3.56 -4.88 6.22
CA GLU A 52 -2.78 -4.72 4.98
C GLU A 52 -1.28 -4.61 5.19
N LEU A 53 -0.85 -3.98 6.27
CA LEU A 53 0.57 -3.75 6.50
C LEU A 53 1.41 -5.03 6.48
N PRO A 54 1.00 -6.12 7.18
CA PRO A 54 1.76 -7.36 7.12
C PRO A 54 1.86 -7.95 5.71
N CYS A 55 0.81 -7.80 4.92
CA CYS A 55 0.79 -8.31 3.53
C CYS A 55 1.83 -7.59 2.68
N ILE A 56 1.87 -6.27 2.77
CA ILE A 56 2.82 -5.45 2.02
C ILE A 56 4.24 -5.73 2.46
N LEU A 57 4.49 -5.79 3.77
CA LEU A 57 5.82 -6.06 4.31
C LEU A 57 6.32 -7.44 3.91
N HIS A 58 5.44 -8.42 3.87
CA HIS A 58 5.81 -9.77 3.48
C HIS A 58 6.28 -9.82 2.02
N LEU A 59 5.59 -9.14 1.12
CA LEU A 59 5.99 -9.08 -0.28
C LEU A 59 7.28 -8.27 -0.44
N LEU A 60 7.42 -7.17 0.27
CA LEU A 60 8.61 -6.32 0.22
C LEU A 60 9.89 -7.08 0.61
N LYS A 61 9.80 -8.04 1.52
CA LYS A 61 10.95 -8.86 1.90
C LYS A 61 11.54 -9.65 0.75
N LYS A 62 10.73 -9.95 -0.26
CA LYS A 62 11.17 -10.70 -1.44
C LYS A 62 11.68 -9.80 -2.55
N MET A 63 11.65 -8.50 -2.34
CA MET A 63 12.03 -7.51 -3.34
C MET A 63 13.29 -6.77 -2.88
N ASN A 64 14.04 -6.25 -3.84
CA ASN A 64 15.22 -5.46 -3.57
C ASN A 64 14.96 -4.01 -3.98
N LEU A 65 14.74 -3.15 -2.98
CA LEU A 65 14.49 -1.73 -3.22
C LEU A 65 15.79 -0.94 -3.12
N ASN A 66 15.91 0.08 -3.95
CA ASN A 66 16.98 1.06 -3.88
C ASN A 66 16.49 2.31 -3.17
N GLU A 67 17.41 3.10 -2.64
CA GLU A 67 17.06 4.32 -1.91
C GLU A 67 16.24 5.33 -2.72
N GLU A 68 16.34 5.26 -4.04
CA GLU A 68 15.62 6.15 -4.95
C GLU A 68 14.19 5.70 -5.24
N ASP A 69 13.82 4.49 -4.82
CA ASP A 69 12.52 3.92 -5.13
C ASP A 69 11.41 4.57 -4.31
N VAL A 70 10.22 4.65 -4.91
CA VAL A 70 9.03 5.24 -4.29
C VAL A 70 7.97 4.17 -4.15
N ILE A 71 7.26 4.18 -3.02
CA ILE A 71 6.20 3.23 -2.74
C ILE A 71 4.86 3.96 -2.74
N ILE A 72 3.88 3.38 -3.46
CA ILE A 72 2.50 3.88 -3.46
C ILE A 72 1.61 2.82 -2.82
N VAL A 73 0.76 3.23 -1.90
CA VAL A 73 -0.20 2.34 -1.24
C VAL A 73 -1.60 2.94 -1.30
N ASP A 74 -2.60 2.06 -1.22
CA ASP A 74 -4.00 2.43 -1.17
C ASP A 74 -4.41 2.71 0.29
N GLY A 75 -4.13 3.92 0.74
CA GLY A 75 -4.42 4.33 2.11
C GLY A 75 -3.70 5.62 2.45
N TYR A 76 -4.17 6.29 3.50
CA TYR A 76 -3.58 7.55 3.91
C TYR A 76 -2.22 7.37 4.59
N VAL A 77 -1.35 8.34 4.42
CA VAL A 77 -0.13 8.45 5.23
C VAL A 77 -0.49 8.96 6.62
N SER A 78 -1.30 10.01 6.66
CA SER A 78 -1.78 10.60 7.91
C SER A 78 -3.30 10.71 7.87
N LEU A 79 -3.97 10.34 8.97
CA LEU A 79 -5.43 10.35 9.04
C LEU A 79 -6.00 11.68 9.50
N ASN A 80 -5.24 12.45 10.29
CA ASN A 80 -5.70 13.74 10.78
C ASN A 80 -4.52 14.63 11.16
N SER A 81 -4.83 15.86 11.57
CA SER A 81 -3.83 16.85 11.95
C SER A 81 -3.12 16.53 13.28
N ASP A 82 -3.65 15.60 14.06
CA ASP A 82 -3.06 15.20 15.34
C ASP A 82 -1.93 14.18 15.17
N GLY A 83 -1.58 13.84 13.94
CA GLY A 83 -0.49 12.92 13.67
C GLY A 83 -0.86 11.45 13.70
N LYS A 84 -2.17 11.14 13.72
CA LYS A 84 -2.60 9.75 13.64
C LYS A 84 -2.27 9.18 12.26
N LEU A 85 -1.57 8.05 12.24
CA LEU A 85 -1.09 7.46 11.00
C LEU A 85 -2.12 6.56 10.34
N GLY A 86 -2.13 6.57 8.99
CA GLY A 86 -2.81 5.57 8.19
C GLY A 86 -1.83 4.50 7.73
N LEU A 87 -2.26 3.66 6.79
CA LEU A 87 -1.45 2.57 6.26
C LEU A 87 -0.09 3.07 5.76
N GLY A 88 -0.08 4.13 4.96
CA GLY A 88 1.16 4.65 4.39
C GLY A 88 2.13 5.15 5.45
N GLY A 89 1.61 5.80 6.49
CA GLY A 89 2.44 6.29 7.59
C GLY A 89 3.08 5.18 8.40
N TYR A 90 2.31 4.12 8.69
CA TYR A 90 2.84 2.96 9.39
C TYR A 90 3.89 2.23 8.55
N LEU A 91 3.62 2.10 7.25
CA LEU A 91 4.59 1.47 6.35
C LEU A 91 5.89 2.26 6.30
N PHE A 92 5.81 3.57 6.20
CA PHE A 92 6.98 4.43 6.17
C PHE A 92 7.85 4.22 7.42
N LYS A 93 7.23 4.16 8.58
CA LYS A 93 7.94 3.92 9.84
C LYS A 93 8.53 2.51 9.93
N GLU A 94 7.79 1.50 9.49
CA GLU A 94 8.28 0.13 9.50
C GLU A 94 9.50 -0.06 8.59
N LEU A 95 9.62 0.77 7.56
CA LEU A 95 10.76 0.76 6.65
C LEU A 95 11.86 1.73 7.09
N TYR A 96 11.82 2.16 8.37
CA TYR A 96 12.83 3.06 8.97
C TYR A 96 12.94 4.40 8.21
N GLU A 97 11.83 4.85 7.62
CA GLU A 97 11.75 6.12 6.90
C GLU A 97 12.75 6.22 5.73
N LYS A 98 13.14 5.07 5.19
CA LYS A 98 14.12 5.00 4.10
C LYS A 98 13.56 5.34 2.73
N TYR A 99 12.28 5.06 2.50
CA TYR A 99 11.67 5.18 1.17
C TYR A 99 10.49 6.13 1.23
N PRO A 100 10.34 7.04 0.25
CA PRO A 100 9.13 7.84 0.16
C PRO A 100 7.90 6.95 -0.02
N VAL A 101 6.85 7.23 0.73
CA VAL A 101 5.58 6.52 0.64
C VAL A 101 4.47 7.50 0.31
N ILE A 102 3.74 7.22 -0.77
CA ILE A 102 2.60 8.03 -1.21
C ILE A 102 1.33 7.24 -0.95
N GLY A 103 0.41 7.83 -0.20
CA GLY A 103 -0.90 7.24 0.06
C GLY A 103 -1.95 7.78 -0.89
N ILE A 104 -2.76 6.89 -1.46
CA ILE A 104 -3.86 7.25 -2.34
C ILE A 104 -5.17 6.79 -1.70
N ALA A 105 -6.16 7.68 -1.64
CA ALA A 105 -7.45 7.40 -1.02
C ALA A 105 -8.55 7.32 -2.09
N LYS A 106 -8.85 6.12 -2.53
CA LYS A 106 -9.86 5.89 -3.58
C LYS A 106 -11.27 6.27 -3.15
N ILE A 107 -11.61 6.10 -1.88
CA ILE A 107 -12.95 6.38 -1.37
C ILE A 107 -13.34 7.84 -1.53
N ASN A 108 -12.42 8.75 -1.27
CA ASN A 108 -12.69 10.18 -1.40
C ASN A 108 -12.96 10.58 -2.85
N PHE A 109 -12.22 9.99 -3.78
CA PHE A 109 -12.43 10.22 -5.19
C PHE A 109 -13.82 9.80 -5.62
N ARG A 110 -14.24 8.60 -5.25
CA ARG A 110 -15.55 8.06 -5.59
C ARG A 110 -16.67 8.90 -5.00
N LYS A 111 -16.51 9.36 -3.77
CA LYS A 111 -17.50 10.18 -3.09
C LYS A 111 -17.67 11.54 -3.78
N LYS A 112 -16.59 12.14 -4.25
CA LYS A 112 -16.64 13.38 -4.99
C LYS A 112 -17.41 13.24 -6.28
N ILE A 113 -17.18 12.15 -7.01
CA ILE A 113 -17.89 11.89 -8.25
C ILE A 113 -19.39 11.75 -8.01
N SER A 114 -19.79 11.06 -6.95
CA SER A 114 -21.20 10.82 -6.67
C SER A 114 -21.96 12.06 -6.21
N THR A 115 -21.28 13.10 -5.74
CA THR A 115 -21.91 14.34 -5.29
C THR A 115 -22.00 15.40 -6.39
N GLU A 116 -21.37 15.17 -7.49
CA GLU A 116 -21.45 16.06 -8.64
C GLU A 116 -22.53 15.61 -9.61
#